data_af787b478eecebffa99e44a8b16acaa3
#
_entry.id   af787b478eecebffa99e44a8b16acaa3
#
_cell.length_a   1.000
_cell.length_b   1.000
_cell.length_c   1.000
_cell.angle_alpha   90.00
_cell.angle_beta   90.00
_cell.angle_gamma   90.00
#
_symmetry.space_group_name_H-M   'P 1'
#
loop_
_entity.id
_entity.type
_entity.pdbx_description
1 polymer ?
#
loop_
_entity_poly.entity_id
_entity_poly.type
_entity_poly.pdbx_seq_one_letter_code
_entity_poly.pdbx_strand_id
1 'polypeptide(L)'
;MFDRRLILLATPRQIGVLDWRPGHMHWLGEFPHSAKGLADFRQMVIEHAGLPMLLVADTVDEDYRSEVLPHVKGRARDELLARKLKQVFRNARFLGAWRQERETTGRRDDRYLLAAFADADWLTPWLSVLHRERVPLSGITPLALACQYLLDKLRVHEPHTLLVFRLSYGLRLSYYQNGLLRFSRLIGGDTPTQLPGNAADDIAKTQLYLTGQRILPREARLHVLLFDPSGQLDSAQAQLNADPRSAHACSI
;
A
#
# COMPACT_ATOMS: atom_id res chain seq x y z
N MET A 1 -17.22 -17.39 -8.72
CA MET A 1 -16.60 -16.27 -7.96
C MET A 1 -16.23 -16.84 -6.60
N PHE A 2 -14.96 -16.79 -6.21
CA PHE A 2 -14.57 -17.36 -4.93
C PHE A 2 -15.04 -16.43 -3.81
N ASP A 3 -15.97 -16.89 -2.99
CA ASP A 3 -16.51 -16.12 -1.86
C ASP A 3 -15.56 -16.15 -0.64
N ARG A 4 -14.50 -16.96 -0.68
CA ARG A 4 -13.48 -17.09 0.37
C ARG A 4 -12.09 -16.98 -0.24
N ARG A 5 -11.19 -16.25 0.43
CA ARG A 5 -9.78 -16.13 0.04
C ARG A 5 -8.90 -15.87 1.25
N LEU A 6 -7.62 -16.15 1.12
CA LEU A 6 -6.65 -15.72 2.10
C LEU A 6 -6.01 -14.40 1.65
N ILE A 7 -5.83 -13.49 2.61
CA ILE A 7 -5.09 -12.25 2.42
C ILE A 7 -3.78 -12.39 3.19
N LEU A 8 -2.68 -12.27 2.48
CA LEU A 8 -1.33 -12.38 3.01
C LEU A 8 -0.77 -10.97 3.17
N LEU A 9 -0.55 -10.52 4.42
CA LEU A 9 0.08 -9.23 4.73
C LEU A 9 1.59 -9.47 4.89
N ALA A 10 2.36 -9.16 3.85
CA ALA A 10 3.77 -9.46 3.79
C ALA A 10 4.62 -8.22 4.08
N THR A 11 5.57 -8.36 4.99
CA THR A 11 6.61 -7.39 5.32
C THR A 11 7.98 -8.06 5.26
N PRO A 12 9.10 -7.31 5.26
CA PRO A 12 10.43 -7.91 5.34
C PRO A 12 10.66 -8.79 6.58
N ARG A 13 9.87 -8.60 7.66
CA ARG A 13 10.03 -9.32 8.93
C ARG A 13 9.17 -10.57 9.04
N GLN A 14 7.97 -10.55 8.47
CA GLN A 14 6.98 -11.60 8.63
C GLN A 14 5.89 -11.54 7.57
N ILE A 15 5.10 -12.60 7.52
CA ILE A 15 3.84 -12.64 6.79
C ILE A 15 2.70 -12.94 7.75
N GLY A 16 1.67 -12.10 7.74
CA GLY A 16 0.42 -12.33 8.45
C GLY A 16 -0.63 -12.90 7.51
N VAL A 17 -1.54 -13.73 8.00
CA VAL A 17 -2.55 -14.38 7.18
C VAL A 17 -3.94 -14.17 7.74
N LEU A 18 -4.84 -13.70 6.88
CA LEU A 18 -6.26 -13.48 7.15
C LEU A 18 -7.10 -14.40 6.26
N ASP A 19 -8.02 -15.15 6.84
CA ASP A 19 -9.12 -15.83 6.13
C ASP A 19 -10.27 -14.84 5.97
N TRP A 20 -10.56 -14.46 4.74
CA TRP A 20 -11.58 -13.49 4.42
C TRP A 20 -12.75 -14.13 3.67
N ARG A 21 -13.97 -13.80 4.11
CA ARG A 21 -15.26 -14.06 3.44
C ARG A 21 -16.13 -12.81 3.57
N PRO A 22 -17.15 -12.63 2.75
CA PRO A 22 -18.11 -11.56 2.92
C PRO A 22 -18.69 -11.55 4.35
N GLY A 23 -18.54 -10.41 5.06
CA GLY A 23 -19.02 -10.24 6.42
C GLY A 23 -18.24 -11.01 7.50
N HIS A 24 -17.15 -11.70 7.16
CA HIS A 24 -16.37 -12.47 8.12
C HIS A 24 -14.88 -12.39 7.83
N MET A 25 -14.07 -12.12 8.86
CA MET A 25 -12.62 -12.06 8.78
C MET A 25 -12.03 -12.75 10.01
N HIS A 26 -11.11 -13.67 9.80
CA HIS A 26 -10.45 -14.42 10.86
C HIS A 26 -8.92 -14.38 10.66
N TRP A 27 -8.20 -14.00 11.73
CA TRP A 27 -6.75 -14.02 11.74
C TRP A 27 -6.25 -15.45 11.96
N LEU A 28 -5.46 -15.97 11.01
CA LEU A 28 -4.91 -17.33 11.11
C LEU A 28 -3.56 -17.36 11.80
N GLY A 29 -2.79 -16.28 11.73
CA GLY A 29 -1.50 -16.18 12.41
C GLY A 29 -0.47 -15.33 11.69
N GLU A 30 0.69 -15.20 12.34
CA GLU A 30 1.88 -14.54 11.83
C GLU A 30 3.04 -15.52 11.75
N PHE A 31 3.79 -15.45 10.68
CA PHE A 31 4.91 -16.31 10.36
C PHE A 31 6.16 -15.44 10.20
N PRO A 32 7.12 -15.51 11.13
CA PRO A 32 8.33 -14.69 11.05
C PRO A 32 9.22 -15.14 9.88
N HIS A 33 10.02 -14.23 9.34
CA HIS A 33 10.98 -14.52 8.27
C HIS A 33 12.18 -15.32 8.82
N SER A 34 11.94 -16.59 9.06
CA SER A 34 12.90 -17.58 9.58
C SER A 34 12.62 -18.94 8.97
N ALA A 35 13.56 -19.88 9.09
CA ALA A 35 13.38 -21.24 8.60
C ALA A 35 12.14 -21.91 9.22
N LYS A 36 11.91 -21.73 10.52
CA LYS A 36 10.73 -22.23 11.21
C LYS A 36 9.45 -21.54 10.71
N GLY A 37 9.44 -20.21 10.62
CA GLY A 37 8.27 -19.46 10.14
C GLY A 37 7.88 -19.84 8.71
N LEU A 38 8.85 -20.09 7.83
CA LEU A 38 8.60 -20.60 6.47
C LEU A 38 8.00 -22.01 6.46
N ALA A 39 8.46 -22.89 7.37
CA ALA A 39 7.91 -24.23 7.50
C ALA A 39 6.46 -24.21 8.03
N ASP A 40 6.20 -23.39 9.07
CA ASP A 40 4.86 -23.21 9.65
C ASP A 40 3.90 -22.57 8.63
N PHE A 41 4.37 -21.58 7.87
CA PHE A 41 3.60 -20.97 6.78
C PHE A 41 3.28 -22.00 5.68
N ARG A 42 4.25 -22.84 5.30
CA ARG A 42 3.99 -23.90 4.33
C ARG A 42 2.91 -24.87 4.81
N GLN A 43 2.93 -25.26 6.07
CA GLN A 43 1.91 -26.14 6.66
C GLN A 43 0.53 -25.48 6.58
N MET A 44 0.43 -24.20 6.96
CA MET A 44 -0.81 -23.41 6.85
C MET A 44 -1.33 -23.37 5.40
N VAL A 45 -0.42 -23.17 4.43
CA VAL A 45 -0.78 -23.15 2.99
C VAL A 45 -1.35 -24.49 2.53
N ILE A 46 -0.76 -25.62 2.97
CA ILE A 46 -1.26 -26.97 2.66
C ILE A 46 -2.65 -27.20 3.25
N GLU A 47 -2.89 -26.78 4.48
CA GLU A 47 -4.21 -26.89 5.16
C GLU A 47 -5.31 -26.08 4.47
N HIS A 48 -4.93 -25.07 3.72
CA HIS A 48 -5.84 -24.20 2.98
C HIS A 48 -5.70 -24.34 1.44
N ALA A 49 -5.27 -25.53 1.01
CA ALA A 49 -5.04 -25.81 -0.41
C ALA A 49 -6.28 -25.51 -1.28
N GLY A 50 -6.05 -24.90 -2.44
CA GLY A 50 -7.12 -24.55 -3.38
C GLY A 50 -7.82 -23.21 -3.11
N LEU A 51 -7.62 -22.58 -1.95
CA LEU A 51 -8.12 -21.22 -1.72
C LEU A 51 -7.25 -20.20 -2.49
N PRO A 52 -7.86 -19.24 -3.20
CA PRO A 52 -7.09 -18.17 -3.82
C PRO A 52 -6.49 -17.26 -2.75
N MET A 53 -5.24 -16.84 -2.99
CA MET A 53 -4.52 -15.95 -2.08
C MET A 53 -4.21 -14.62 -2.78
N LEU A 54 -4.35 -13.51 -2.02
CA LEU A 54 -3.93 -12.17 -2.42
C LEU A 54 -2.80 -11.74 -1.51
N LEU A 55 -1.66 -11.35 -2.06
CA LEU A 55 -0.54 -10.84 -1.30
C LEU A 55 -0.58 -9.31 -1.28
N VAL A 56 -0.64 -8.74 -0.09
CA VAL A 56 -0.50 -7.31 0.18
C VAL A 56 0.88 -7.09 0.79
N ALA A 57 1.75 -6.42 0.07
CA ALA A 57 3.12 -6.15 0.52
C ALA A 57 3.24 -4.74 1.11
N ASP A 58 4.01 -4.62 2.19
CA ASP A 58 4.34 -3.36 2.83
C ASP A 58 5.84 -3.28 3.15
N THR A 59 6.55 -2.37 2.48
CA THR A 59 8.00 -2.20 2.61
C THR A 59 8.40 -0.74 2.45
N VAL A 60 9.61 -0.37 2.90
CA VAL A 60 10.18 0.96 2.68
C VAL A 60 10.64 1.15 1.22
N ASP A 61 10.95 0.05 0.54
CA ASP A 61 11.55 0.04 -0.81
C ASP A 61 10.48 0.06 -1.92
N GLU A 62 9.44 0.86 -1.72
CA GLU A 62 8.40 1.10 -2.73
C GLU A 62 8.68 2.37 -3.52
N ASP A 63 8.56 2.31 -4.83
CA ASP A 63 8.60 3.48 -5.71
C ASP A 63 7.32 3.58 -6.54
N TYR A 64 6.78 4.80 -6.62
CA TYR A 64 5.54 5.11 -7.34
C TYR A 64 5.79 6.22 -8.35
N ARG A 65 5.26 6.04 -9.58
CA ARG A 65 5.30 7.05 -10.64
C ARG A 65 3.95 7.17 -11.31
N SER A 66 3.46 8.39 -11.48
CA SER A 66 2.27 8.67 -12.28
C SER A 66 2.69 8.95 -13.71
N GLU A 67 2.11 8.23 -14.67
CA GLU A 67 2.41 8.35 -16.09
C GLU A 67 1.13 8.47 -16.92
N VAL A 68 1.16 9.34 -17.91
CA VAL A 68 0.07 9.48 -18.89
C VAL A 68 0.50 8.79 -20.17
N LEU A 69 -0.26 7.80 -20.60
CA LEU A 69 0.08 6.92 -21.72
C LEU A 69 -1.07 6.88 -22.74
N PRO A 70 -0.76 6.68 -24.02
CA PRO A 70 -1.78 6.52 -25.05
C PRO A 70 -2.82 5.46 -24.70
N HIS A 71 -4.10 5.74 -24.94
CA HIS A 71 -5.14 4.76 -24.77
C HIS A 71 -5.05 3.69 -25.84
N VAL A 72 -4.55 2.53 -25.47
CA VAL A 72 -4.51 1.31 -26.28
C VAL A 72 -5.13 0.14 -25.53
N LYS A 73 -5.57 -0.91 -26.25
CA LYS A 73 -6.27 -2.06 -25.67
C LYS A 73 -5.52 -3.37 -25.95
N GLY A 74 -5.87 -4.39 -25.19
CA GLY A 74 -5.37 -5.76 -25.38
C GLY A 74 -3.84 -5.83 -25.33
N ARG A 75 -3.25 -6.65 -26.17
CA ARG A 75 -1.80 -6.93 -26.19
C ARG A 75 -0.95 -5.67 -26.36
N ALA A 76 -1.38 -4.70 -27.20
CA ALA A 76 -0.65 -3.44 -27.39
C ALA A 76 -0.54 -2.64 -26.08
N ARG A 77 -1.58 -2.65 -25.23
CA ARG A 77 -1.52 -2.04 -23.89
C ARG A 77 -0.49 -2.76 -23.02
N ASP A 78 -0.53 -4.07 -23.00
CA ASP A 78 0.33 -4.87 -22.11
C ASP A 78 1.81 -4.71 -22.51
N GLU A 79 2.12 -4.67 -23.81
CA GLU A 79 3.45 -4.41 -24.35
C GLU A 79 3.93 -2.97 -24.03
N LEU A 80 3.03 -1.96 -24.16
CA LEU A 80 3.33 -0.57 -23.81
C LEU A 80 3.68 -0.45 -22.31
N LEU A 81 2.86 -1.02 -21.44
CA LEU A 81 3.07 -1.00 -19.99
C LEU A 81 4.35 -1.72 -19.59
N ALA A 82 4.61 -2.91 -20.14
CA ALA A 82 5.82 -3.68 -19.85
C ALA A 82 7.10 -2.92 -20.24
N ARG A 83 7.09 -2.26 -21.41
CA ARG A 83 8.21 -1.41 -21.85
C ARG A 83 8.38 -0.20 -20.94
N LYS A 84 7.28 0.49 -20.59
CA LYS A 84 7.32 1.68 -19.74
C LYS A 84 7.82 1.35 -18.33
N LEU A 85 7.32 0.27 -17.73
CA LEU A 85 7.77 -0.21 -16.41
C LEU A 85 9.28 -0.47 -16.39
N LYS A 86 9.81 -1.17 -17.39
CA LYS A 86 11.26 -1.43 -17.50
C LYS A 86 12.09 -0.16 -17.72
N GLN A 87 11.54 0.83 -18.42
CA GLN A 87 12.18 2.13 -18.61
C GLN A 87 12.28 2.92 -17.32
N VAL A 88 11.20 2.94 -16.54
CA VAL A 88 11.11 3.72 -15.30
C VAL A 88 11.85 3.04 -14.15
N PHE A 89 11.69 1.71 -14.01
CA PHE A 89 12.24 0.92 -12.90
C PHE A 89 13.22 -0.13 -13.43
N ARG A 90 14.47 0.29 -13.66
CA ARG A 90 15.46 -0.56 -14.36
C ARG A 90 15.86 -1.84 -13.60
N ASN A 91 15.90 -1.77 -12.27
CA ASN A 91 16.44 -2.84 -11.41
C ASN A 91 15.40 -3.50 -10.51
N ALA A 92 14.12 -3.12 -10.62
CA ALA A 92 13.09 -3.68 -9.78
C ALA A 92 12.58 -5.01 -10.35
N ARG A 93 12.39 -5.99 -9.48
CA ARG A 93 11.92 -7.33 -9.82
C ARG A 93 10.40 -7.42 -9.90
N PHE A 94 9.70 -6.74 -8.99
CA PHE A 94 8.25 -6.72 -8.94
C PHE A 94 7.75 -5.38 -9.42
N LEU A 95 7.04 -5.40 -10.53
CA LEU A 95 6.54 -4.23 -11.23
C LEU A 95 5.04 -4.36 -11.43
N GLY A 96 4.33 -3.26 -11.27
CA GLY A 96 2.90 -3.20 -11.49
C GLY A 96 2.45 -1.88 -12.13
N ALA A 97 1.34 -1.92 -12.86
CA ALA A 97 0.71 -0.76 -13.43
C ALA A 97 -0.81 -0.82 -13.20
N TRP A 98 -1.36 0.22 -12.61
CA TRP A 98 -2.78 0.34 -12.35
C TRP A 98 -3.32 1.56 -13.07
N ARG A 99 -4.32 1.35 -13.94
CA ARG A 99 -5.03 2.47 -14.57
C ARG A 99 -5.85 3.19 -13.50
N GLN A 100 -5.59 4.47 -13.31
CA GLN A 100 -6.30 5.30 -12.35
C GLN A 100 -7.47 6.03 -12.98
N GLU A 101 -7.22 6.82 -14.01
CA GLU A 101 -8.21 7.65 -14.66
C GLU A 101 -7.92 7.79 -16.16
N ARG A 102 -8.83 8.39 -16.86
CA ARG A 102 -8.67 8.74 -18.27
C ARG A 102 -8.83 10.24 -18.44
N GLU A 103 -7.93 10.85 -19.18
CA GLU A 103 -8.02 12.29 -19.49
C GLU A 103 -9.35 12.59 -20.22
N THR A 104 -10.01 13.66 -19.81
CA THR A 104 -11.30 14.07 -20.37
C THR A 104 -11.14 14.96 -21.60
N THR A 105 -9.97 15.55 -21.80
CA THR A 105 -9.64 16.49 -22.87
C THR A 105 -8.52 15.97 -23.76
N GLY A 106 -8.35 16.55 -24.93
CA GLY A 106 -7.29 16.20 -25.87
C GLY A 106 -7.44 14.78 -26.42
N ARG A 107 -6.35 14.01 -26.46
CA ARG A 107 -6.29 12.65 -27.00
C ARG A 107 -6.97 11.60 -26.12
N ARG A 108 -7.42 11.97 -24.93
CA ARG A 108 -8.04 11.07 -23.93
C ARG A 108 -7.12 9.91 -23.55
N ASP A 109 -5.87 10.23 -23.24
CA ASP A 109 -4.88 9.27 -22.77
C ASP A 109 -5.27 8.70 -21.39
N ASP A 110 -4.74 7.54 -21.05
CA ASP A 110 -4.96 6.91 -19.74
C ASP A 110 -3.85 7.30 -18.79
N ARG A 111 -4.21 7.67 -17.54
CA ARG A 111 -3.27 7.88 -16.45
C ARG A 111 -3.08 6.58 -15.69
N TYR A 112 -1.83 6.18 -15.56
CA TYR A 112 -1.42 4.98 -14.82
C TYR A 112 -0.59 5.36 -13.58
N LEU A 113 -0.83 4.65 -12.50
CA LEU A 113 0.12 4.53 -11.40
C LEU A 113 1.02 3.35 -11.72
N LEU A 114 2.30 3.61 -11.89
CA LEU A 114 3.34 2.60 -11.97
C LEU A 114 3.93 2.42 -10.58
N ALA A 115 4.14 1.19 -10.15
CA ALA A 115 4.77 0.89 -8.87
C ALA A 115 5.81 -0.22 -9.01
N ALA A 116 6.81 -0.15 -8.16
CA ALA A 116 7.87 -1.13 -8.06
C ALA A 116 8.25 -1.39 -6.60
N PHE A 117 8.68 -2.63 -6.31
CA PHE A 117 9.47 -2.93 -5.12
C PHE A 117 10.93 -2.99 -5.53
N ALA A 118 11.74 -2.04 -5.04
CA ALA A 118 13.14 -1.89 -5.45
C ALA A 118 14.00 -3.02 -4.87
N ASP A 119 13.80 -3.34 -3.58
CA ASP A 119 14.40 -4.50 -2.92
C ASP A 119 13.28 -5.40 -2.38
N ALA A 120 13.09 -6.53 -3.00
CA ALA A 120 12.01 -7.46 -2.65
C ALA A 120 12.47 -8.92 -2.63
N ASP A 121 13.77 -9.17 -2.47
CA ASP A 121 14.31 -10.53 -2.37
C ASP A 121 13.77 -11.28 -1.14
N TRP A 122 13.39 -10.55 -0.10
CA TRP A 122 12.72 -11.07 1.08
C TRP A 122 11.35 -11.74 0.77
N LEU A 123 10.69 -11.38 -0.33
CA LEU A 123 9.44 -12.03 -0.78
C LEU A 123 9.69 -13.41 -1.41
N THR A 124 10.89 -13.64 -1.95
CA THR A 124 11.21 -14.84 -2.73
C THR A 124 10.98 -16.15 -1.96
N PRO A 125 11.35 -16.30 -0.68
CA PRO A 125 11.07 -17.52 0.07
C PRO A 125 9.57 -17.83 0.19
N TRP A 126 8.75 -16.82 0.48
CA TRP A 126 7.29 -16.94 0.60
C TRP A 126 6.65 -17.31 -0.74
N LEU A 127 7.02 -16.62 -1.81
CA LEU A 127 6.54 -16.93 -3.16
C LEU A 127 6.96 -18.32 -3.63
N SER A 128 8.13 -18.79 -3.21
CA SER A 128 8.60 -20.15 -3.50
C SER A 128 7.72 -21.21 -2.82
N VAL A 129 7.25 -20.97 -1.59
CA VAL A 129 6.28 -21.85 -0.92
C VAL A 129 4.97 -21.87 -1.72
N LEU A 130 4.39 -20.71 -2.03
CA LEU A 130 3.14 -20.61 -2.77
C LEU A 130 3.23 -21.30 -4.14
N HIS A 131 4.34 -21.14 -4.83
CA HIS A 131 4.58 -21.78 -6.14
C HIS A 131 4.67 -23.30 -6.02
N ARG A 132 5.44 -23.83 -5.05
CA ARG A 132 5.60 -25.28 -4.82
C ARG A 132 4.28 -25.95 -4.47
N GLU A 133 3.48 -25.32 -3.64
CA GLU A 133 2.17 -25.83 -3.23
C GLU A 133 1.06 -25.50 -4.24
N ARG A 134 1.41 -24.93 -5.42
CA ARG A 134 0.50 -24.60 -6.53
C ARG A 134 -0.69 -23.73 -6.12
N VAL A 135 -0.43 -22.77 -5.24
CA VAL A 135 -1.47 -21.84 -4.76
C VAL A 135 -1.95 -20.93 -5.89
N PRO A 136 -3.26 -20.74 -6.06
CA PRO A 136 -3.81 -19.76 -6.99
C PRO A 136 -3.59 -18.34 -6.45
N LEU A 137 -2.39 -17.77 -6.69
CA LEU A 137 -2.06 -16.40 -6.29
C LEU A 137 -2.76 -15.41 -7.23
N SER A 138 -3.71 -14.66 -6.68
CA SER A 138 -4.53 -13.70 -7.43
C SER A 138 -3.75 -12.44 -7.83
N GLY A 139 -2.67 -12.14 -7.13
CA GLY A 139 -1.78 -11.00 -7.40
C GLY A 139 -0.98 -10.57 -6.19
N ILE A 140 -0.10 -9.60 -6.45
CA ILE A 140 0.68 -8.89 -5.44
C ILE A 140 0.32 -7.42 -5.54
N THR A 141 -0.05 -6.77 -4.44
CA THR A 141 -0.41 -5.35 -4.41
C THR A 141 0.29 -4.64 -3.25
N PRO A 142 0.78 -3.41 -3.43
CA PRO A 142 1.24 -2.58 -2.33
C PRO A 142 0.11 -2.26 -1.34
N LEU A 143 0.41 -2.21 -0.04
CA LEU A 143 -0.57 -1.84 0.98
C LEU A 143 -1.21 -0.48 0.69
N ALA A 144 -0.41 0.52 0.35
CA ALA A 144 -0.91 1.85 0.02
C ALA A 144 -1.93 1.84 -1.13
N LEU A 145 -1.72 1.00 -2.15
CA LEU A 145 -2.68 0.88 -3.25
C LEU A 145 -3.96 0.15 -2.82
N ALA A 146 -3.83 -0.89 -1.99
CA ALA A 146 -4.98 -1.60 -1.43
C ALA A 146 -5.88 -0.66 -0.59
N CYS A 147 -5.31 0.32 0.09
CA CYS A 147 -6.03 1.30 0.89
C CYS A 147 -6.91 2.27 0.07
N GLN A 148 -6.75 2.36 -1.25
CA GLN A 148 -7.74 3.09 -2.10
C GLN A 148 -9.14 2.51 -1.92
N TYR A 149 -9.25 1.18 -1.87
CA TYR A 149 -10.53 0.51 -1.65
C TYR A 149 -11.08 0.73 -0.23
N LEU A 150 -10.19 0.91 0.75
CA LEU A 150 -10.59 1.26 2.12
C LEU A 150 -11.21 2.65 2.15
N LEU A 151 -10.60 3.66 1.54
CA LEU A 151 -11.13 5.02 1.47
C LEU A 151 -12.51 5.06 0.79
N ASP A 152 -12.69 4.32 -0.29
CA ASP A 152 -13.97 4.18 -0.97
C ASP A 152 -15.04 3.55 -0.05
N LYS A 153 -14.69 2.49 0.67
CA LYS A 153 -15.57 1.83 1.65
C LYS A 153 -15.96 2.74 2.81
N LEU A 154 -15.03 3.55 3.29
CA LEU A 154 -15.25 4.54 4.36
C LEU A 154 -15.96 5.79 3.84
N ARG A 155 -16.24 5.88 2.55
CA ARG A 155 -16.86 7.04 1.88
C ARG A 155 -16.12 8.35 2.16
N VAL A 156 -14.78 8.27 2.11
CA VAL A 156 -13.91 9.44 2.23
C VAL A 156 -13.94 10.19 0.89
N HIS A 157 -14.52 11.41 0.89
CA HIS A 157 -14.72 12.21 -0.32
C HIS A 157 -13.84 13.45 -0.39
N GLU A 158 -13.00 13.69 0.62
CA GLU A 158 -12.05 14.79 0.64
C GLU A 158 -11.06 14.67 -0.52
N PRO A 159 -10.89 15.75 -1.32
CA PRO A 159 -10.06 15.70 -2.51
C PRO A 159 -8.57 15.46 -2.22
N HIS A 160 -8.11 15.81 -1.02
CA HIS A 160 -6.73 15.67 -0.57
C HIS A 160 -6.68 14.97 0.78
N THR A 161 -6.45 13.66 0.76
CA THR A 161 -6.43 12.81 1.96
C THR A 161 -5.04 12.24 2.20
N LEU A 162 -4.53 12.39 3.42
CA LEU A 162 -3.36 11.69 3.92
C LEU A 162 -3.81 10.60 4.89
N LEU A 163 -3.72 9.35 4.48
CA LEU A 163 -3.98 8.21 5.34
C LEU A 163 -2.69 7.83 6.07
N VAL A 164 -2.78 7.78 7.39
CA VAL A 164 -1.66 7.47 8.27
C VAL A 164 -1.99 6.20 9.04
N PHE A 165 -1.25 5.13 8.74
CA PHE A 165 -1.34 3.86 9.46
C PHE A 165 -0.22 3.76 10.49
N ARG A 166 -0.60 3.52 11.74
CA ARG A 166 0.32 3.07 12.78
C ARG A 166 0.45 1.55 12.71
N LEU A 167 1.61 1.09 12.30
CA LEU A 167 1.95 -0.32 12.19
C LEU A 167 2.96 -0.70 13.28
N SER A 168 3.04 -1.97 13.64
CA SER A 168 3.99 -2.45 14.66
C SER A 168 5.46 -2.20 14.29
N TYR A 169 5.75 -1.98 13.02
CA TYR A 169 7.09 -1.76 12.47
C TYR A 169 7.31 -0.34 11.92
N GLY A 170 6.33 0.56 12.01
CA GLY A 170 6.51 1.91 11.48
C GLY A 170 5.22 2.71 11.33
N LEU A 171 5.38 3.85 10.65
CA LEU A 171 4.31 4.76 10.29
C LEU A 171 4.21 4.84 8.77
N ARG A 172 3.12 4.33 8.19
CA ARG A 172 2.83 4.45 6.76
C ARG A 172 2.03 5.72 6.51
N LEU A 173 2.55 6.61 5.66
CA LEU A 173 1.87 7.83 5.22
C LEU A 173 1.59 7.71 3.72
N SER A 174 0.31 7.70 3.35
CA SER A 174 -0.13 7.54 1.96
C SER A 174 -1.06 8.68 1.58
N TYR A 175 -0.68 9.44 0.55
CA TYR A 175 -1.47 10.57 0.06
C TYR A 175 -2.31 10.18 -1.14
N TYR A 176 -3.59 10.53 -1.07
CA TYR A 176 -4.58 10.29 -2.11
C TYR A 176 -5.17 11.61 -2.59
N GLN A 177 -5.29 11.73 -3.89
CA GLN A 177 -6.00 12.83 -4.54
C GLN A 177 -7.26 12.27 -5.20
N ASN A 178 -8.43 12.74 -4.78
CA ASN A 178 -9.72 12.20 -5.23
C ASN A 178 -9.81 10.66 -5.08
N GLY A 179 -9.35 10.13 -3.97
CA GLY A 179 -9.30 8.69 -3.70
C GLY A 179 -8.20 7.91 -4.44
N LEU A 180 -7.41 8.55 -5.31
CA LEU A 180 -6.35 7.91 -6.08
C LEU A 180 -4.98 8.12 -5.45
N LEU A 181 -4.24 7.04 -5.23
CA LEU A 181 -2.89 7.08 -4.64
C LEU A 181 -1.95 7.92 -5.54
N ARG A 182 -1.28 8.90 -4.94
CA ARG A 182 -0.27 9.74 -5.58
C ARG A 182 1.11 9.60 -4.97
N PHE A 183 1.17 9.29 -3.68
CA PHE A 183 2.42 9.17 -2.93
C PHE A 183 2.23 8.25 -1.75
N SER A 184 3.25 7.48 -1.41
CA SER A 184 3.32 6.75 -0.15
C SER A 184 4.76 6.65 0.33
N ARG A 185 4.93 6.62 1.65
CA ARG A 185 6.19 6.30 2.30
C ARG A 185 5.95 5.57 3.61
N LEU A 186 6.83 4.65 3.93
CA LEU A 186 6.90 4.02 5.23
C LEU A 186 8.08 4.61 6.00
N ILE A 187 7.81 5.16 7.18
CA ILE A 187 8.82 5.57 8.14
C ILE A 187 8.93 4.43 9.13
N GLY A 188 9.93 3.59 8.94
CA GLY A 188 10.17 2.41 9.78
C GLY A 188 11.29 2.67 10.78
N GLY A 189 11.25 1.97 11.92
CA GLY A 189 12.37 1.80 12.81
C GLY A 189 12.99 0.41 12.61
N ASP A 190 14.30 0.30 12.70
CA ASP A 190 15.00 -0.98 12.62
C ASP A 190 14.70 -1.89 13.81
N THR A 191 14.11 -1.34 14.86
CA THR A 191 13.66 -2.08 16.05
C THR A 191 12.21 -1.75 16.41
N PRO A 192 11.45 -2.70 16.98
CA PRO A 192 10.06 -2.47 17.43
C PRO A 192 9.94 -1.36 18.48
N THR A 193 11.02 -1.01 19.15
CA THR A 193 11.09 0.01 20.20
C THR A 193 11.46 1.39 19.67
N GLN A 194 12.05 1.51 18.49
CA GLN A 194 12.24 2.81 17.83
C GLN A 194 10.96 3.18 17.08
N LEU A 195 10.05 3.75 17.82
CA LEU A 195 8.94 4.50 17.21
C LEU A 195 9.56 5.66 16.41
N PRO A 196 9.02 5.95 15.21
CA PRO A 196 9.32 7.23 14.58
C PRO A 196 9.07 8.31 15.63
N GLY A 197 9.87 9.35 15.61
CA GLY A 197 9.68 10.52 16.48
C GLY A 197 8.24 11.03 16.43
N ASN A 198 7.97 12.22 16.87
CA ASN A 198 6.62 12.78 16.87
C ASN A 198 5.89 12.58 15.53
N ALA A 199 4.82 11.77 15.50
CA ALA A 199 4.06 11.48 14.28
C ALA A 199 3.49 12.76 13.64
N ALA A 200 3.16 13.79 14.44
CA ALA A 200 2.71 15.08 13.91
C ALA A 200 3.82 15.76 13.10
N ASP A 201 5.08 15.68 13.55
CA ASP A 201 6.22 16.22 12.80
C ASP A 201 6.41 15.48 11.45
N ASP A 202 6.23 14.17 11.45
CA ASP A 202 6.37 13.36 10.24
C ASP A 202 5.23 13.64 9.24
N ILE A 203 4.03 13.90 9.73
CA ILE A 203 2.89 14.35 8.94
C ILE A 203 3.18 15.74 8.35
N ALA A 204 3.64 16.69 9.17
CA ALA A 204 3.99 18.03 8.73
C ALA A 204 5.12 18.03 7.67
N LYS A 205 6.19 17.25 7.89
CA LYS A 205 7.27 17.05 6.91
C LYS A 205 6.74 16.45 5.60
N THR A 206 5.78 15.51 5.70
CA THR A 206 5.17 14.91 4.50
C THR A 206 4.34 15.93 3.74
N GLN A 207 3.54 16.75 4.43
CA GLN A 207 2.78 17.83 3.81
C GLN A 207 3.69 18.85 3.11
N LEU A 208 4.77 19.25 3.78
CA LEU A 208 5.76 20.16 3.20
C LEU A 208 6.43 19.55 1.93
N TYR A 209 6.79 18.27 1.98
CA TYR A 209 7.32 17.55 0.82
C TYR A 209 6.34 17.52 -0.34
N LEU A 210 5.07 17.14 -0.10
CA LEU A 210 4.03 17.06 -1.12
C LEU A 210 3.78 18.42 -1.78
N THR A 211 3.78 19.50 -0.98
CA THR A 211 3.63 20.88 -1.48
C THR A 211 4.85 21.33 -2.26
N GLY A 212 6.05 21.03 -1.78
CA GLY A 212 7.31 21.33 -2.46
C GLY A 212 7.43 20.62 -3.81
N GLN A 213 6.96 19.39 -3.91
CA GLN A 213 6.91 18.62 -5.17
C GLN A 213 5.71 18.98 -6.06
N ARG A 214 4.87 19.92 -5.65
CA ARG A 214 3.64 20.33 -6.35
C ARG A 214 2.63 19.18 -6.56
N ILE A 215 2.70 18.14 -5.72
CA ILE A 215 1.74 17.04 -5.68
C ILE A 215 0.49 17.49 -4.93
N LEU A 216 0.66 18.25 -3.84
CA LEU A 216 -0.40 18.93 -3.09
C LEU A 216 -0.37 20.42 -3.45
N PRO A 217 -1.47 21.02 -3.95
CA PRO A 217 -1.56 22.46 -4.18
C PRO A 217 -1.34 23.24 -2.87
N ARG A 218 -0.68 24.40 -2.93
CA ARG A 218 -0.33 25.19 -1.74
C ARG A 218 -1.54 25.62 -0.91
N GLU A 219 -2.64 25.92 -1.58
CA GLU A 219 -3.89 26.39 -0.95
C GLU A 219 -4.83 25.23 -0.59
N ALA A 220 -4.46 23.99 -0.92
CA ALA A 220 -5.31 22.85 -0.64
C ALA A 220 -5.24 22.47 0.83
N ARG A 221 -6.42 22.23 1.39
CA ARG A 221 -6.55 21.67 2.74
C ARG A 221 -6.28 20.18 2.69
N LEU A 222 -5.37 19.70 3.53
CA LEU A 222 -5.08 18.28 3.68
C LEU A 222 -5.97 17.68 4.78
N HIS A 223 -6.73 16.64 4.44
CA HIS A 223 -7.48 15.85 5.40
C HIS A 223 -6.62 14.67 5.87
N VAL A 224 -6.38 14.57 7.17
CA VAL A 224 -5.53 13.49 7.74
C VAL A 224 -6.44 12.48 8.44
N LEU A 225 -6.37 11.23 7.96
CA LEU A 225 -7.05 10.09 8.58
C LEU A 225 -6.00 9.25 9.33
N LEU A 226 -6.19 9.12 10.64
CA LEU A 226 -5.32 8.33 11.50
C LEU A 226 -5.95 6.96 11.74
N PHE A 227 -5.26 5.92 11.33
CA PHE A 227 -5.62 4.54 11.64
C PHE A 227 -4.62 3.98 12.65
N ASP A 228 -5.05 3.95 13.91
CA ASP A 228 -4.21 3.57 15.05
C ASP A 228 -4.96 2.72 16.07
N PRO A 229 -4.99 1.41 15.89
CA PRO A 229 -5.65 0.51 16.87
C PRO A 229 -5.01 0.54 18.26
N SER A 230 -3.81 1.14 18.40
CA SER A 230 -3.06 1.18 19.66
C SER A 230 -3.25 2.46 20.46
N GLY A 231 -3.89 3.51 19.90
CA GLY A 231 -4.07 4.82 20.52
C GLY A 231 -2.78 5.64 20.69
N GLN A 232 -1.70 5.27 20.00
CA GLN A 232 -0.40 5.96 20.11
C GLN A 232 -0.36 7.28 19.31
N LEU A 233 -1.34 7.53 18.43
CA LEU A 233 -1.44 8.75 17.63
C LEU A 233 -2.35 9.83 18.25
N ASP A 234 -2.95 9.60 19.41
CA ASP A 234 -3.86 10.56 20.05
C ASP A 234 -3.20 11.93 20.29
N SER A 235 -1.94 11.93 20.73
CA SER A 235 -1.16 13.17 20.91
C SER A 235 -0.92 13.89 19.58
N ALA A 236 -0.66 13.17 18.53
CA ALA A 236 -0.47 13.74 17.18
C ALA A 236 -1.80 14.32 16.66
N GLN A 237 -2.91 13.63 16.88
CA GLN A 237 -4.24 14.14 16.54
C GLN A 237 -4.54 15.45 17.25
N ALA A 238 -4.28 15.53 18.55
CA ALA A 238 -4.48 16.75 19.33
C ALA A 238 -3.63 17.91 18.81
N GLN A 239 -2.36 17.67 18.49
CA GLN A 239 -1.46 18.68 17.93
C GLN A 239 -1.92 19.17 16.55
N LEU A 240 -2.31 18.27 15.66
CA LEU A 240 -2.78 18.61 14.31
C LEU A 240 -4.06 19.45 14.36
N ASN A 241 -4.97 19.15 15.28
CA ASN A 241 -6.24 19.88 15.43
C ASN A 241 -6.07 21.22 16.14
N ALA A 242 -4.98 21.44 16.87
CA ALA A 242 -4.69 22.71 17.56
C ALA A 242 -4.11 23.78 16.60
N ASP A 243 -3.53 23.41 15.46
CA ASP A 243 -2.99 24.35 14.48
C ASP A 243 -4.03 24.62 13.36
N PRO A 244 -4.59 25.85 13.26
CA PRO A 244 -5.57 26.21 12.23
C PRO A 244 -5.07 26.09 10.79
N ARG A 245 -3.75 26.05 10.59
CA ARG A 245 -3.10 25.87 9.29
C ARG A 245 -2.83 24.40 8.97
N SER A 246 -2.98 23.57 9.97
CA SER A 246 -2.78 22.13 9.89
C SER A 246 -3.97 21.44 9.26
N ALA A 247 -3.74 20.23 8.84
CA ALA A 247 -4.75 19.32 8.38
C ALA A 247 -5.75 18.98 9.50
N HIS A 248 -7.04 18.84 9.18
CA HIS A 248 -7.95 18.21 10.13
C HIS A 248 -7.62 16.72 10.26
N ALA A 249 -7.29 16.28 11.45
CA ALA A 249 -7.04 14.89 11.77
C ALA A 249 -8.30 14.26 12.38
N CYS A 250 -8.68 13.10 11.86
CA CYS A 250 -9.76 12.25 12.37
C CYS A 250 -9.22 10.83 12.56
N SER A 251 -9.52 10.20 13.70
CA SER A 251 -9.24 8.77 13.92
C SER A 251 -10.39 7.92 13.39
N ILE A 252 -10.03 6.75 12.87
CA ILE A 252 -10.94 5.69 12.39
C ILE A 252 -10.76 4.46 13.26
#